data_d0996c3ccaf28c49a7d6f72b4788fe90
#
_entry.id   d0996c3ccaf28c49a7d6f72b4788fe90
#
_cell.length_a   1.000
_cell.length_b   1.000
_cell.length_c   1.000
_cell.angle_alpha   90.00
_cell.angle_beta   90.00
_cell.angle_gamma   90.00
#
_symmetry.space_group_name_H-M   'P 1'
#
loop_
_entity.id
_entity.type
_entity.pdbx_description
1 polymer ?
#
loop_
_entity_poly.entity_id
_entity_poly.type
_entity_poly.pdbx_seq_one_letter_code
_entity_poly.pdbx_strand_id
1 'polypeptide(L)'
;MKLSFLFGAGAEISYGLPSGGKFALDIFRQDTSEIKSDFKKERANIDSTTTYAGKWLPQDYSDKSISSFGKPVFETIIKDTINHNRERIIKRLNDFDEIAEYEYGKLERNKELLEYIEKNIGGSISNCNMSNSISFIEYLKDGNAIFSSNWFSAFLKIYTKKEHLKEITRYELQKMLMAILQLQLGALSADFVKRFNDGVFKKKDDKIDFLDDIGEIFRLNYKSVGLTGLEYIMENRTINITDEESLLIVLVRRIVENIYSTVLDYKTLIDSNWHYLYCPKEEWAKFCKISIFLHTVKKYIEKQICDNYKPNNQGYYNDVLNAKSKIDIISIATTNYNTLIDDITDMTVHHLNGATNIYYDPYLNRIGDKEVLNSKEKHFLVPLIFTQSGTKPMTSIDMSLKYVNVYNSYKESDYIVIIGFGFNSDDEHINGIIRTLVDVDNKKIIVIDIDKTVTPKKIAEKLKITKYDNINIIVVDENRYSNDELWIDTIINNKVQD
;
A
#
# COMPACT_ATOMS: atom_id res chain seq x y z
N MET A 1 15.62 -15.93 29.70
CA MET A 1 15.47 -16.10 28.25
C MET A 1 15.64 -14.74 27.62
N LYS A 2 16.56 -14.61 26.66
CA LYS A 2 16.88 -13.37 25.94
C LYS A 2 16.07 -13.30 24.65
N LEU A 3 15.23 -12.28 24.49
CA LEU A 3 14.40 -12.10 23.31
C LEU A 3 14.70 -10.77 22.61
N SER A 4 14.69 -10.80 21.29
CA SER A 4 14.59 -9.61 20.45
C SER A 4 13.32 -9.65 19.63
N PHE A 5 12.78 -8.47 19.33
CA PHE A 5 11.50 -8.34 18.63
C PHE A 5 11.66 -7.55 17.34
N LEU A 6 10.97 -8.01 16.29
CA LEU A 6 10.76 -7.28 15.05
C LEU A 6 9.26 -7.13 14.81
N PHE A 7 8.80 -5.88 14.76
CA PHE A 7 7.40 -5.56 14.51
C PHE A 7 7.19 -4.98 13.11
N GLY A 8 6.13 -5.42 12.46
CA GLY A 8 5.63 -4.84 11.22
C GLY A 8 4.19 -4.33 11.37
N ALA A 9 3.59 -3.86 10.28
CA ALA A 9 2.29 -3.21 10.27
C ALA A 9 1.14 -4.08 10.85
N GLY A 10 1.23 -5.40 10.69
CA GLY A 10 0.24 -6.33 11.25
C GLY A 10 0.15 -6.29 12.78
N ALA A 11 1.21 -5.90 13.48
CA ALA A 11 1.21 -5.79 14.94
C ALA A 11 0.35 -4.62 15.47
N GLU A 12 -0.01 -3.67 14.60
CA GLU A 12 -0.76 -2.46 15.00
C GLU A 12 -2.25 -2.53 14.72
N ILE A 13 -2.73 -3.59 14.10
CA ILE A 13 -4.16 -3.77 13.77
C ILE A 13 -5.01 -3.76 15.06
N SER A 14 -4.54 -4.38 16.14
CA SER A 14 -5.23 -4.40 17.43
C SER A 14 -5.42 -3.00 18.02
N TYR A 15 -4.56 -2.05 17.69
CA TYR A 15 -4.68 -0.65 18.12
C TYR A 15 -5.61 0.18 17.21
N GLY A 16 -6.23 -0.43 16.19
CA GLY A 16 -7.12 0.22 15.23
C GLY A 16 -6.43 0.83 14.02
N LEU A 17 -5.12 0.66 13.90
CA LEU A 17 -4.38 1.19 12.75
C LEU A 17 -4.58 0.31 11.50
N PRO A 18 -4.66 0.92 10.29
CA PRO A 18 -4.89 0.18 9.07
C PRO A 18 -3.69 -0.67 8.67
N SER A 19 -3.93 -1.87 8.12
CA SER A 19 -2.93 -2.59 7.36
C SER A 19 -2.60 -1.82 6.08
N GLY A 20 -1.32 -1.71 5.69
CA GLY A 20 -0.80 -0.81 4.65
C GLY A 20 -1.35 -0.90 3.21
N GLY A 21 -2.46 -1.61 2.94
CA GLY A 21 -2.94 -1.92 1.60
C GLY A 21 -3.41 -0.74 0.73
N LYS A 22 -3.90 0.37 1.34
CA LYS A 22 -4.38 1.57 0.61
C LYS A 22 -3.44 2.77 0.70
N PHE A 23 -2.32 2.58 1.36
CA PHE A 23 -1.38 3.64 1.72
C PHE A 23 -1.01 4.57 0.55
N ALA A 24 -0.67 4.01 -0.61
CA ALA A 24 -0.26 4.79 -1.76
C ALA A 24 -1.36 5.69 -2.31
N LEU A 25 -2.55 5.12 -2.51
CA LEU A 25 -3.69 5.86 -3.07
C LEU A 25 -4.11 7.00 -2.14
N ASP A 26 -4.15 6.73 -0.84
CA ASP A 26 -4.57 7.72 0.15
C ASP A 26 -3.56 8.87 0.27
N ILE A 27 -2.26 8.61 0.11
CA ILE A 27 -1.24 9.67 0.06
C ILE A 27 -1.44 10.56 -1.15
N PHE A 28 -1.71 10.00 -2.32
CA PHE A 28 -1.92 10.78 -3.54
C PHE A 28 -3.20 11.64 -3.51
N ARG A 29 -4.16 11.28 -2.65
CA ARG A 29 -5.38 12.06 -2.40
C ARG A 29 -5.18 13.23 -1.42
N GLN A 30 -4.04 13.29 -0.72
CA GLN A 30 -3.81 14.35 0.25
C GLN A 30 -3.66 15.72 -0.42
N ASP A 31 -4.24 16.75 0.20
CA ASP A 31 -3.94 18.13 -0.17
C ASP A 31 -2.53 18.52 0.28
N THR A 32 -1.72 18.96 -0.65
CA THR A 32 -0.35 19.36 -0.42
C THR A 32 -0.17 20.87 -0.16
N SER A 33 -1.26 21.65 -0.09
CA SER A 33 -1.21 23.12 -0.01
C SER A 33 -0.50 23.60 1.25
N GLU A 34 -0.81 23.01 2.40
CA GLU A 34 -0.17 23.34 3.69
C GLU A 34 1.32 22.97 3.67
N ILE A 35 1.67 21.79 3.19
CA ILE A 35 3.06 21.32 3.09
C ILE A 35 3.87 22.23 2.17
N LYS A 36 3.30 22.66 1.04
CA LYS A 36 3.94 23.66 0.17
C LYS A 36 4.16 25.00 0.88
N SER A 37 3.19 25.42 1.70
CA SER A 37 3.32 26.64 2.51
C SER A 37 4.47 26.51 3.51
N ASP A 38 4.59 25.37 4.19
CA ASP A 38 5.65 25.13 5.15
C ASP A 38 7.02 25.00 4.47
N PHE A 39 7.11 24.33 3.34
CA PHE A 39 8.31 24.29 2.51
C PHE A 39 8.74 25.70 2.06
N LYS A 40 7.78 26.58 1.76
CA LYS A 40 8.04 27.98 1.44
C LYS A 40 8.59 28.75 2.64
N LYS A 41 8.09 28.50 3.85
CA LYS A 41 8.62 29.11 5.09
C LYS A 41 10.03 28.61 5.38
N GLU A 42 10.28 27.30 5.26
CA GLU A 42 11.62 26.74 5.43
C GLU A 42 12.62 27.36 4.44
N ARG A 43 12.22 27.49 3.18
CA ARG A 43 12.99 28.17 2.15
C ARG A 43 13.38 29.59 2.53
N ALA A 44 12.45 30.34 3.09
CA ALA A 44 12.68 31.72 3.52
C ALA A 44 13.65 31.86 4.71
N ASN A 45 13.83 30.79 5.49
CA ASN A 45 14.72 30.76 6.65
C ASN A 45 16.15 30.30 6.29
N ILE A 46 16.44 29.99 5.03
CA ILE A 46 17.77 29.60 4.58
C ILE A 46 18.61 30.87 4.39
N ASP A 47 19.77 30.89 5.03
CA ASP A 47 20.74 32.00 4.86
C ASP A 47 21.44 31.90 3.50
N SER A 48 21.15 32.86 2.63
CA SER A 48 21.67 32.93 1.26
C SER A 48 23.19 33.13 1.18
N THR A 49 23.84 33.48 2.28
CA THR A 49 25.30 33.69 2.32
C THR A 49 26.11 32.43 2.58
N THR A 50 25.41 31.32 2.89
CA THR A 50 26.07 30.07 3.26
C THR A 50 26.56 29.28 2.03
N THR A 51 27.51 28.38 2.30
CA THR A 51 27.98 27.42 1.27
C THR A 51 26.85 26.50 0.76
N TYR A 52 25.94 26.13 1.65
CA TYR A 52 24.75 25.36 1.30
C TYR A 52 23.93 26.09 0.24
N ALA A 53 23.53 27.33 0.51
CA ALA A 53 22.71 28.09 -0.44
C ALA A 53 23.46 28.33 -1.77
N GLY A 54 24.73 28.71 -1.71
CA GLY A 54 25.49 29.08 -2.92
C GLY A 54 25.92 27.92 -3.80
N LYS A 55 26.22 26.74 -3.23
CA LYS A 55 26.73 25.58 -3.99
C LYS A 55 25.70 24.50 -4.25
N TRP A 56 24.78 24.29 -3.30
CA TRP A 56 23.81 23.21 -3.32
C TRP A 56 22.46 23.59 -3.94
N LEU A 57 22.00 24.85 -3.71
CA LEU A 57 20.73 25.32 -4.23
C LEU A 57 20.89 26.06 -5.57
N PRO A 58 19.83 26.19 -6.39
CA PRO A 58 19.83 27.10 -7.54
C PRO A 58 20.05 28.54 -7.09
N GLN A 59 20.65 29.38 -7.92
CA GLN A 59 20.91 30.80 -7.57
C GLN A 59 19.61 31.57 -7.25
N ASP A 60 18.52 31.24 -7.93
CA ASP A 60 17.21 31.84 -7.81
C ASP A 60 16.24 30.99 -6.95
N TYR A 61 16.77 30.15 -6.06
CA TYR A 61 15.94 29.21 -5.28
C TYR A 61 14.83 29.91 -4.49
N SER A 62 15.06 31.15 -4.04
CA SER A 62 14.07 31.94 -3.28
C SER A 62 12.77 32.20 -4.04
N ASP A 63 12.85 32.34 -5.37
CA ASP A 63 11.75 32.75 -6.23
C ASP A 63 11.21 31.60 -7.11
N LYS A 64 11.94 30.49 -7.18
CA LYS A 64 11.51 29.33 -7.98
C LYS A 64 10.16 28.76 -7.53
N SER A 65 9.39 28.31 -8.52
CA SER A 65 8.13 27.62 -8.25
C SER A 65 8.35 26.34 -7.45
N ILE A 66 7.43 26.07 -6.51
CA ILE A 66 7.42 24.85 -5.70
C ILE A 66 6.47 23.85 -6.35
N SER A 67 7.00 22.74 -6.83
CA SER A 67 6.26 21.68 -7.52
C SER A 67 5.93 20.53 -6.58
N SER A 68 4.75 19.90 -6.76
CA SER A 68 4.39 18.63 -6.14
C SER A 68 4.01 17.61 -7.19
N PHE A 69 3.91 16.33 -6.82
CA PHE A 69 3.31 15.34 -7.69
C PHE A 69 1.84 15.71 -7.95
N GLY A 70 1.38 15.48 -9.17
CA GLY A 70 0.03 15.78 -9.59
C GLY A 70 -0.43 14.85 -10.70
N LYS A 71 -1.66 15.05 -11.18
CA LYS A 71 -2.34 14.22 -12.17
C LYS A 71 -1.45 13.75 -13.35
N PRO A 72 -0.64 14.60 -14.02
CA PRO A 72 0.19 14.15 -15.15
C PRO A 72 1.22 13.07 -14.79
N VAL A 73 1.72 13.10 -13.54
CA VAL A 73 2.68 12.07 -13.08
C VAL A 73 1.96 10.74 -12.88
N PHE A 74 0.77 10.75 -12.27
CA PHE A 74 -0.03 9.53 -12.07
C PHE A 74 -0.49 8.93 -13.40
N GLU A 75 -0.85 9.77 -14.37
CA GLU A 75 -1.14 9.33 -15.74
C GLU A 75 0.05 8.60 -16.38
N THR A 76 1.26 9.11 -16.17
CA THR A 76 2.49 8.47 -16.68
C THR A 76 2.70 7.11 -16.01
N ILE A 77 2.56 7.03 -14.67
CA ILE A 77 2.72 5.77 -13.92
C ILE A 77 1.75 4.72 -14.45
N ILE A 78 0.46 5.06 -14.61
CA ILE A 78 -0.53 4.12 -15.11
C ILE A 78 -0.19 3.63 -16.52
N LYS A 79 0.23 4.53 -17.40
CA LYS A 79 0.64 4.17 -18.76
C LYS A 79 1.85 3.24 -18.75
N ASP A 80 2.84 3.53 -17.92
CA ASP A 80 4.05 2.71 -17.80
C ASP A 80 3.71 1.34 -17.21
N THR A 81 2.85 1.28 -16.19
CA THR A 81 2.38 0.02 -15.63
C THR A 81 1.61 -0.81 -16.67
N ILE A 82 0.71 -0.20 -17.44
CA ILE A 82 -0.02 -0.88 -18.51
C ILE A 82 0.95 -1.41 -19.58
N ASN A 83 2.00 -0.68 -19.91
CA ASN A 83 2.96 -1.08 -20.93
C ASN A 83 3.91 -2.19 -20.46
N HIS A 84 4.36 -2.15 -19.20
CA HIS A 84 5.44 -3.01 -18.71
C HIS A 84 4.97 -4.15 -17.80
N ASN A 85 3.78 -4.04 -17.18
CA ASN A 85 3.25 -4.99 -16.20
C ASN A 85 1.87 -5.54 -16.58
N ARG A 86 1.65 -5.82 -17.87
CA ARG A 86 0.36 -6.28 -18.42
C ARG A 86 -0.16 -7.54 -17.75
N GLU A 87 0.71 -8.53 -17.56
CA GLU A 87 0.35 -9.81 -16.94
C GLU A 87 -0.15 -9.62 -15.51
N ARG A 88 0.47 -8.72 -14.76
CA ARG A 88 0.04 -8.39 -13.39
C ARG A 88 -1.36 -7.77 -13.38
N ILE A 89 -1.65 -6.89 -14.34
CA ILE A 89 -2.98 -6.27 -14.47
C ILE A 89 -4.03 -7.32 -14.83
N ILE A 90 -3.75 -8.14 -15.84
CA ILE A 90 -4.66 -9.22 -16.27
C ILE A 90 -4.93 -10.18 -15.13
N LYS A 91 -3.88 -10.62 -14.43
CA LYS A 91 -4.03 -11.48 -13.24
C LYS A 91 -4.94 -10.83 -12.21
N ARG A 92 -4.71 -9.54 -11.88
CA ARG A 92 -5.53 -8.84 -10.88
C ARG A 92 -6.99 -8.69 -11.29
N LEU A 93 -7.25 -8.49 -12.58
CA LEU A 93 -8.61 -8.45 -13.09
C LEU A 93 -9.27 -9.84 -13.12
N ASN A 94 -8.50 -10.90 -13.32
CA ASN A 94 -9.00 -12.28 -13.24
C ASN A 94 -9.40 -12.69 -11.81
N ASP A 95 -8.78 -12.07 -10.79
CA ASP A 95 -9.12 -12.25 -9.38
C ASP A 95 -10.34 -11.38 -8.95
N PHE A 96 -11.14 -10.88 -9.88
CA PHE A 96 -12.24 -9.93 -9.61
C PHE A 96 -13.24 -10.45 -8.58
N ASP A 97 -13.67 -11.72 -8.69
CA ASP A 97 -14.61 -12.31 -7.75
C ASP A 97 -14.03 -12.39 -6.33
N GLU A 98 -12.76 -12.79 -6.19
CA GLU A 98 -12.08 -12.82 -4.90
C GLU A 98 -11.97 -11.42 -4.27
N ILE A 99 -11.68 -10.40 -5.11
CA ILE A 99 -11.63 -9.01 -4.65
C ILE A 99 -13.01 -8.53 -4.21
N ALA A 100 -14.04 -8.83 -5.00
CA ALA A 100 -15.41 -8.42 -4.70
C ALA A 100 -15.91 -9.08 -3.40
N GLU A 101 -15.68 -10.37 -3.21
CA GLU A 101 -16.03 -11.11 -2.00
C GLU A 101 -15.29 -10.58 -0.77
N TYR A 102 -14.00 -10.30 -0.90
CA TYR A 102 -13.20 -9.72 0.18
C TYR A 102 -13.70 -8.33 0.59
N GLU A 103 -13.98 -7.44 -0.36
CA GLU A 103 -14.50 -6.10 -0.05
C GLU A 103 -15.95 -6.13 0.45
N TYR A 104 -16.78 -7.06 -0.08
CA TYR A 104 -18.13 -7.33 0.41
C TYR A 104 -18.11 -7.82 1.86
N GLY A 105 -17.22 -8.75 2.21
CA GLY A 105 -17.11 -9.29 3.56
C GLY A 105 -16.77 -8.25 4.63
N LYS A 106 -16.18 -7.12 4.23
CA LYS A 106 -15.85 -6.00 5.13
C LYS A 106 -16.99 -5.01 5.38
N LEU A 107 -18.13 -5.20 4.73
CA LEU A 107 -19.29 -4.33 4.92
C LEU A 107 -20.13 -4.80 6.11
N GLU A 108 -20.48 -3.89 7.02
CA GLU A 108 -21.30 -4.21 8.21
C GLU A 108 -22.70 -4.73 7.84
N ARG A 109 -23.30 -4.25 6.75
CA ARG A 109 -24.64 -4.61 6.26
C ARG A 109 -24.58 -5.44 4.96
N ASN A 110 -23.62 -6.33 4.86
CA ASN A 110 -23.37 -7.09 3.64
C ASN A 110 -24.55 -8.00 3.22
N LYS A 111 -25.29 -8.59 4.16
CA LYS A 111 -26.46 -9.44 3.86
C LYS A 111 -27.57 -8.66 3.14
N GLU A 112 -27.88 -7.44 3.59
CA GLU A 112 -28.86 -6.58 2.96
C GLU A 112 -28.47 -6.22 1.52
N LEU A 113 -27.16 -5.94 1.33
CA LEU A 113 -26.62 -5.67 0.00
C LEU A 113 -26.73 -6.91 -0.92
N LEU A 114 -26.43 -8.11 -0.39
CA LEU A 114 -26.57 -9.33 -1.18
C LEU A 114 -28.01 -9.55 -1.65
N GLU A 115 -28.98 -9.46 -0.74
CA GLU A 115 -30.40 -9.56 -1.06
C GLU A 115 -30.84 -8.53 -2.11
N TYR A 116 -30.36 -7.30 -2.00
CA TYR A 116 -30.61 -6.25 -2.98
C TYR A 116 -30.05 -6.61 -4.35
N ILE A 117 -28.78 -7.06 -4.43
CA ILE A 117 -28.12 -7.46 -5.68
C ILE A 117 -28.89 -8.62 -6.32
N GLU A 118 -29.14 -9.71 -5.55
CA GLU A 118 -29.81 -10.92 -6.05
C GLU A 118 -31.24 -10.65 -6.55
N LYS A 119 -31.97 -9.78 -5.87
CA LYS A 119 -33.28 -9.30 -6.31
C LYS A 119 -33.19 -8.57 -7.66
N ASN A 120 -32.20 -7.68 -7.83
CA ASN A 120 -32.04 -6.91 -9.06
C ASN A 120 -31.57 -7.77 -10.24
N ILE A 121 -30.71 -8.77 -10.01
CA ILE A 121 -30.29 -9.69 -11.07
C ILE A 121 -31.31 -10.81 -11.34
N GLY A 122 -32.26 -11.03 -10.42
CA GLY A 122 -33.30 -12.08 -10.54
C GLY A 122 -32.74 -13.48 -10.31
N GLY A 123 -31.82 -13.66 -9.38
CA GLY A 123 -31.22 -14.95 -9.03
C GLY A 123 -29.95 -14.78 -8.20
N SER A 124 -29.28 -15.88 -7.83
CA SER A 124 -28.04 -15.83 -7.05
C SER A 124 -26.85 -15.31 -7.86
N ILE A 125 -25.96 -14.55 -7.19
CA ILE A 125 -24.69 -14.08 -7.78
C ILE A 125 -23.86 -15.26 -8.29
N SER A 126 -23.79 -16.38 -7.55
CA SER A 126 -23.01 -17.57 -7.92
C SER A 126 -23.39 -18.17 -9.28
N ASN A 127 -24.59 -17.87 -9.76
CA ASN A 127 -25.12 -18.36 -11.06
C ASN A 127 -25.20 -17.21 -12.10
N CYS A 128 -24.72 -16.02 -11.77
CA CYS A 128 -24.76 -14.87 -12.67
C CYS A 128 -23.56 -14.91 -13.61
N ASN A 129 -23.78 -15.34 -14.85
CA ASN A 129 -22.73 -15.35 -15.86
C ASN A 129 -23.27 -14.78 -17.18
N MET A 130 -22.66 -13.69 -17.65
CA MET A 130 -23.03 -13.03 -18.91
C MET A 130 -22.10 -13.38 -20.07
N SER A 131 -21.16 -14.31 -19.91
CA SER A 131 -20.16 -14.63 -20.93
C SER A 131 -20.79 -15.09 -22.27
N ASN A 132 -21.96 -15.71 -22.23
CA ASN A 132 -22.68 -16.17 -23.41
C ASN A 132 -23.61 -15.11 -24.02
N SER A 133 -23.84 -13.99 -23.30
CA SER A 133 -24.79 -12.95 -23.73
C SER A 133 -24.12 -11.80 -24.47
N ILE A 134 -22.78 -11.79 -24.55
CA ILE A 134 -22.01 -10.69 -25.12
C ILE A 134 -21.19 -11.25 -26.30
N SER A 135 -21.58 -10.91 -27.53
CA SER A 135 -21.03 -11.50 -28.77
C SER A 135 -19.55 -11.16 -29.04
N PHE A 136 -19.03 -10.09 -28.47
CA PHE A 136 -17.62 -9.69 -28.66
C PHE A 136 -16.62 -10.40 -27.72
N ILE A 137 -17.10 -11.18 -26.76
CA ILE A 137 -16.27 -11.92 -25.80
C ILE A 137 -15.32 -12.91 -26.47
N GLU A 138 -15.65 -13.43 -27.65
CA GLU A 138 -14.75 -14.36 -28.35
C GLU A 138 -13.36 -13.80 -28.60
N TYR A 139 -13.25 -12.49 -28.82
CA TYR A 139 -11.97 -11.79 -28.97
C TYR A 139 -11.21 -11.56 -27.66
N LEU A 140 -11.90 -11.75 -26.51
CA LEU A 140 -11.40 -11.46 -25.17
C LEU A 140 -11.24 -12.73 -24.33
N LYS A 141 -11.57 -13.92 -24.87
CA LYS A 141 -11.63 -15.18 -24.11
C LYS A 141 -10.24 -15.71 -23.70
N ASP A 142 -9.22 -15.46 -24.48
CA ASP A 142 -7.89 -16.02 -24.20
C ASP A 142 -7.23 -15.34 -23.02
N GLY A 143 -7.18 -16.02 -21.87
CA GLY A 143 -6.48 -15.58 -20.67
C GLY A 143 -7.23 -14.56 -19.79
N ASN A 144 -8.51 -14.27 -20.09
CA ASN A 144 -9.28 -13.24 -19.39
C ASN A 144 -10.53 -13.79 -18.72
N ALA A 145 -10.49 -13.89 -17.39
CA ALA A 145 -11.61 -14.41 -16.58
C ALA A 145 -12.66 -13.34 -16.22
N ILE A 146 -12.40 -12.04 -16.45
CA ILE A 146 -13.30 -10.97 -16.00
C ILE A 146 -14.74 -11.13 -16.50
N PHE A 147 -14.93 -11.59 -17.75
CA PHE A 147 -16.27 -11.80 -18.32
C PHE A 147 -16.95 -13.09 -17.85
N SER A 148 -16.22 -14.00 -17.23
CA SER A 148 -16.78 -15.17 -16.52
C SER A 148 -16.95 -14.91 -15.02
N SER A 149 -16.52 -13.74 -14.51
CA SER A 149 -16.74 -13.33 -13.14
C SER A 149 -18.24 -13.16 -12.85
N ASN A 150 -18.68 -13.80 -11.77
CA ASN A 150 -20.07 -13.73 -11.32
C ASN A 150 -20.43 -12.32 -10.79
N TRP A 151 -19.54 -11.72 -10.03
CA TRP A 151 -19.72 -10.38 -9.49
C TRP A 151 -19.71 -9.31 -10.59
N PHE A 152 -18.76 -9.39 -11.52
CA PHE A 152 -18.73 -8.44 -12.63
C PHE A 152 -19.96 -8.55 -13.50
N SER A 153 -20.41 -9.80 -13.79
CA SER A 153 -21.66 -10.07 -14.50
C SER A 153 -22.88 -9.54 -13.77
N ALA A 154 -22.92 -9.64 -12.42
CA ALA A 154 -24.00 -9.08 -11.62
C ALA A 154 -24.07 -7.56 -11.73
N PHE A 155 -22.95 -6.87 -11.63
CA PHE A 155 -22.88 -5.40 -11.80
C PHE A 155 -23.30 -4.96 -13.21
N LEU A 156 -22.86 -5.68 -14.24
CA LEU A 156 -23.30 -5.44 -15.60
C LEU A 156 -24.84 -5.59 -15.72
N LYS A 157 -25.38 -6.66 -15.17
CA LYS A 157 -26.83 -6.94 -15.22
C LYS A 157 -27.67 -5.90 -14.46
N ILE A 158 -27.18 -5.42 -13.32
CA ILE A 158 -27.80 -4.31 -12.59
C ILE A 158 -27.76 -3.03 -13.45
N TYR A 159 -26.63 -2.74 -14.07
CA TYR A 159 -26.48 -1.55 -14.91
C TYR A 159 -27.40 -1.59 -16.14
N THR A 160 -27.68 -2.76 -16.72
CA THR A 160 -28.65 -2.85 -17.85
C THR A 160 -30.07 -2.42 -17.45
N LYS A 161 -30.41 -2.50 -16.16
CA LYS A 161 -31.68 -2.05 -15.59
C LYS A 161 -31.60 -0.64 -14.98
N LYS A 162 -30.71 0.19 -15.50
CA LYS A 162 -30.36 1.52 -14.98
C LYS A 162 -31.51 2.47 -14.73
N GLU A 163 -32.65 2.28 -15.42
CA GLU A 163 -33.84 3.12 -15.25
C GLU A 163 -34.46 3.04 -13.84
N HIS A 164 -34.19 1.94 -13.13
CA HIS A 164 -34.66 1.73 -11.76
C HIS A 164 -33.66 2.18 -10.69
N LEU A 165 -32.46 2.65 -11.10
CA LEU A 165 -31.42 3.10 -10.20
C LEU A 165 -31.45 4.62 -10.01
N LYS A 166 -31.05 5.07 -8.83
CA LYS A 166 -30.75 6.48 -8.60
C LYS A 166 -29.65 6.96 -9.57
N GLU A 167 -29.72 8.22 -9.96
CA GLU A 167 -28.75 8.81 -10.89
C GLU A 167 -27.29 8.62 -10.42
N ILE A 168 -27.06 8.81 -9.13
CA ILE A 168 -25.73 8.62 -8.53
C ILE A 168 -25.27 7.17 -8.62
N THR A 169 -26.12 6.20 -8.34
CA THR A 169 -25.79 4.76 -8.41
C THR A 169 -25.46 4.34 -9.84
N ARG A 170 -26.24 4.81 -10.79
CA ARG A 170 -26.02 4.61 -12.22
C ARG A 170 -24.65 5.18 -12.64
N TYR A 171 -24.35 6.41 -12.25
CA TYR A 171 -23.07 7.06 -12.52
C TYR A 171 -21.88 6.25 -11.96
N GLU A 172 -21.96 5.83 -10.70
CA GLU A 172 -20.91 5.10 -10.02
C GLU A 172 -20.66 3.71 -10.67
N LEU A 173 -21.73 2.97 -10.99
CA LEU A 173 -21.62 1.71 -11.72
C LEU A 173 -21.02 1.90 -13.11
N GLN A 174 -21.47 2.91 -13.86
CA GLN A 174 -20.92 3.23 -15.17
C GLN A 174 -19.41 3.49 -15.10
N LYS A 175 -18.97 4.33 -14.16
CA LYS A 175 -17.56 4.67 -13.99
C LYS A 175 -16.72 3.46 -13.62
N MET A 176 -17.20 2.59 -12.74
CA MET A 176 -16.53 1.34 -12.40
C MET A 176 -16.39 0.42 -13.61
N LEU A 177 -17.48 0.16 -14.32
CA LEU A 177 -17.46 -0.70 -15.51
C LEU A 177 -16.49 -0.17 -16.57
N MET A 178 -16.54 1.16 -16.81
CA MET A 178 -15.58 1.83 -17.71
C MET A 178 -14.13 1.63 -17.26
N ALA A 179 -13.85 1.87 -15.98
CA ALA A 179 -12.50 1.76 -15.44
C ALA A 179 -11.93 0.36 -15.61
N ILE A 180 -12.73 -0.66 -15.29
CA ILE A 180 -12.30 -2.07 -15.37
C ILE A 180 -12.13 -2.52 -16.81
N LEU A 181 -13.10 -2.24 -17.69
CA LEU A 181 -13.03 -2.63 -19.11
C LEU A 181 -11.90 -1.92 -19.85
N GLN A 182 -11.69 -0.63 -19.58
CA GLN A 182 -10.57 0.11 -20.18
C GLN A 182 -9.22 -0.45 -19.73
N LEU A 183 -9.09 -0.78 -18.43
CA LEU A 183 -7.87 -1.35 -17.90
C LEU A 183 -7.59 -2.73 -18.54
N GLN A 184 -8.61 -3.57 -18.67
CA GLN A 184 -8.54 -4.88 -19.33
C GLN A 184 -8.07 -4.74 -20.79
N LEU A 185 -8.71 -3.87 -21.55
CA LEU A 185 -8.38 -3.65 -22.97
C LEU A 185 -6.96 -3.07 -23.15
N GLY A 186 -6.57 -2.13 -22.28
CA GLY A 186 -5.21 -1.58 -22.30
C GLY A 186 -4.13 -2.60 -22.00
N ALA A 187 -4.40 -3.53 -21.08
CA ALA A 187 -3.48 -4.61 -20.76
C ALA A 187 -3.31 -5.63 -21.89
N LEU A 188 -4.29 -5.78 -22.78
CA LEU A 188 -4.22 -6.74 -23.89
C LEU A 188 -3.24 -6.33 -24.98
N SER A 189 -3.28 -5.18 -25.53
CA SER A 189 -2.27 -4.50 -26.39
C SER A 189 -2.87 -3.34 -27.20
N ALA A 190 -2.02 -2.45 -27.71
CA ALA A 190 -2.45 -1.38 -28.61
C ALA A 190 -3.04 -1.89 -29.93
N ASP A 191 -2.45 -2.95 -30.50
CA ASP A 191 -2.92 -3.56 -31.74
C ASP A 191 -4.25 -4.30 -31.55
N PHE A 192 -4.47 -4.87 -30.39
CA PHE A 192 -5.74 -5.48 -30.02
C PHE A 192 -6.84 -4.42 -29.90
N VAL A 193 -6.58 -3.32 -29.20
CA VAL A 193 -7.53 -2.20 -29.07
C VAL A 193 -7.90 -1.63 -30.43
N LYS A 194 -6.94 -1.50 -31.34
CA LYS A 194 -7.20 -1.05 -32.72
C LYS A 194 -8.10 -2.01 -33.48
N ARG A 195 -7.77 -3.32 -33.47
CA ARG A 195 -8.59 -4.36 -34.13
C ARG A 195 -9.99 -4.48 -33.54
N PHE A 196 -10.09 -4.33 -32.23
CA PHE A 196 -11.37 -4.33 -31.52
C PHE A 196 -12.23 -3.14 -31.96
N ASN A 197 -11.69 -1.92 -31.94
CA ASN A 197 -12.40 -0.73 -32.42
C ASN A 197 -12.82 -0.86 -33.89
N ASP A 198 -11.93 -1.37 -34.76
CA ASP A 198 -12.24 -1.59 -36.16
C ASP A 198 -13.33 -2.66 -36.37
N GLY A 199 -13.41 -3.68 -35.49
CA GLY A 199 -14.38 -4.75 -35.55
C GLY A 199 -15.77 -4.33 -35.02
N VAL A 200 -15.81 -3.70 -33.86
CA VAL A 200 -17.06 -3.28 -33.20
C VAL A 200 -17.79 -2.19 -33.97
N PHE A 201 -17.06 -1.23 -34.57
CA PHE A 201 -17.67 -0.11 -35.28
C PHE A 201 -18.00 -0.36 -36.75
N LYS A 202 -17.52 -1.48 -37.33
CA LYS A 202 -17.87 -1.86 -38.72
C LYS A 202 -19.14 -2.69 -38.86
N LYS A 203 -19.60 -3.36 -37.79
CA LYS A 203 -20.83 -4.15 -37.77
C LYS A 203 -22.00 -3.30 -37.33
N LYS A 204 -22.63 -2.62 -38.28
CA LYS A 204 -23.80 -1.77 -38.05
C LYS A 204 -25.12 -2.51 -37.80
N ASP A 205 -25.17 -3.84 -37.96
CA ASP A 205 -26.43 -4.60 -38.05
C ASP A 205 -26.71 -5.59 -36.91
N ASP A 206 -25.81 -5.80 -35.97
CA ASP A 206 -26.12 -6.66 -34.81
C ASP A 206 -26.62 -5.80 -33.66
N LYS A 207 -27.86 -6.09 -33.20
CA LYS A 207 -28.51 -5.49 -32.04
C LYS A 207 -27.61 -5.57 -30.81
N ILE A 208 -26.90 -4.50 -30.57
CA ILE A 208 -26.10 -4.29 -29.37
C ILE A 208 -26.79 -3.16 -28.58
N ASP A 209 -28.06 -3.38 -28.19
CA ASP A 209 -28.79 -2.46 -27.31
C ASP A 209 -28.06 -2.17 -25.99
N PHE A 210 -27.15 -3.07 -25.62
CA PHE A 210 -26.28 -2.95 -24.46
C PHE A 210 -25.03 -2.08 -24.72
N LEU A 211 -24.58 -1.96 -25.97
CA LEU A 211 -23.38 -1.22 -26.37
C LEU A 211 -23.64 0.22 -26.77
N ASP A 212 -24.89 0.64 -26.97
CA ASP A 212 -25.13 2.03 -27.31
C ASP A 212 -24.79 3.00 -26.17
N ASP A 213 -24.98 2.58 -24.92
CA ASP A 213 -24.54 3.33 -23.76
C ASP A 213 -23.11 2.94 -23.30
N ILE A 214 -22.71 1.72 -23.53
CA ILE A 214 -21.34 1.21 -23.32
C ILE A 214 -20.47 1.49 -24.56
N GLY A 215 -21.04 1.77 -25.72
CA GLY A 215 -20.30 2.10 -26.95
C GLY A 215 -19.41 3.32 -26.81
N GLU A 216 -19.79 4.30 -25.98
CA GLU A 216 -18.90 5.39 -25.59
C GLU A 216 -17.78 4.91 -24.65
N ILE A 217 -18.03 3.88 -23.83
CA ILE A 217 -17.03 3.21 -23.00
C ILE A 217 -15.94 2.59 -23.86
N PHE A 218 -16.31 2.02 -24.99
CA PHE A 218 -15.41 1.31 -25.91
C PHE A 218 -14.76 2.21 -26.98
N ARG A 219 -15.14 3.47 -27.08
CA ARG A 219 -14.37 4.48 -27.86
C ARG A 219 -13.04 4.78 -27.17
N LEU A 220 -12.25 3.73 -26.99
CA LEU A 220 -10.97 3.82 -26.30
C LEU A 220 -9.94 4.50 -27.19
N ASN A 221 -9.57 5.69 -26.78
CA ASN A 221 -8.26 6.19 -27.14
C ASN A 221 -7.24 5.46 -26.26
N TYR A 222 -6.37 4.65 -26.84
CA TYR A 222 -5.31 3.95 -26.10
C TYR A 222 -4.49 4.88 -25.20
N LYS A 223 -4.40 6.16 -25.56
CA LYS A 223 -3.72 7.19 -24.74
C LYS A 223 -4.43 7.50 -23.43
N SER A 224 -5.74 7.21 -23.31
CA SER A 224 -6.55 7.47 -22.12
C SER A 224 -6.88 6.20 -21.29
N VAL A 225 -6.35 5.06 -21.72
CA VAL A 225 -6.54 3.80 -20.99
C VAL A 225 -6.06 3.94 -19.54
N GLY A 226 -6.89 3.55 -18.60
CA GLY A 226 -6.62 3.67 -17.17
C GLY A 226 -6.90 5.04 -16.56
N LEU A 227 -7.07 6.10 -17.35
CA LEU A 227 -7.29 7.45 -16.82
C LEU A 227 -8.68 7.62 -16.19
N THR A 228 -9.71 7.00 -16.76
CA THR A 228 -11.07 7.06 -16.20
C THR A 228 -11.12 6.50 -14.79
N GLY A 229 -10.46 5.35 -14.57
CA GLY A 229 -10.38 4.76 -13.24
C GLY A 229 -9.51 5.59 -12.30
N LEU A 230 -8.41 6.17 -12.78
CA LEU A 230 -7.60 7.10 -11.98
C LEU A 230 -8.43 8.30 -11.52
N GLU A 231 -9.16 8.96 -12.43
CA GLU A 231 -10.03 10.08 -12.10
C GLU A 231 -11.08 9.68 -11.08
N TYR A 232 -11.72 8.54 -11.29
CA TYR A 232 -12.72 7.98 -10.40
C TYR A 232 -12.21 7.74 -8.98
N ILE A 233 -11.05 7.10 -8.83
CA ILE A 233 -10.47 6.83 -7.50
C ILE A 233 -9.89 8.08 -6.83
N MET A 234 -9.46 9.09 -7.61
CA MET A 234 -8.95 10.36 -7.06
C MET A 234 -10.07 11.27 -6.57
N GLU A 235 -11.31 11.07 -7.04
CA GLU A 235 -12.50 11.72 -6.47
C GLU A 235 -12.78 11.18 -5.06
N ASN A 236 -12.25 11.84 -4.03
CA ASN A 236 -12.49 11.46 -2.63
C ASN A 236 -13.92 11.85 -2.22
N ARG A 237 -14.89 10.97 -2.47
CA ARG A 237 -16.29 11.17 -2.09
C ARG A 237 -16.62 10.42 -0.82
N THR A 238 -17.06 11.14 0.20
CA THR A 238 -17.69 10.55 1.37
C THR A 238 -19.12 10.12 1.01
N ILE A 239 -19.41 8.83 1.08
CA ILE A 239 -20.73 8.27 0.80
C ILE A 239 -21.42 7.99 2.13
N ASN A 240 -22.50 8.68 2.41
CA ASN A 240 -23.35 8.38 3.54
C ASN A 240 -24.18 7.14 3.23
N ILE A 241 -24.02 6.09 4.02
CA ILE A 241 -24.76 4.83 3.86
C ILE A 241 -26.17 5.04 4.43
N THR A 242 -27.14 5.21 3.54
CA THR A 242 -28.56 5.41 3.91
C THR A 242 -29.43 4.23 3.48
N ASP A 243 -29.04 3.51 2.45
CA ASP A 243 -29.80 2.41 1.85
C ASP A 243 -28.88 1.42 1.09
N GLU A 244 -29.48 0.42 0.47
CA GLU A 244 -28.76 -0.65 -0.24
C GLU A 244 -28.01 -0.12 -1.48
N GLU A 245 -28.54 0.92 -2.17
CA GLU A 245 -27.82 1.53 -3.29
C GLU A 245 -26.55 2.24 -2.84
N SER A 246 -26.58 2.91 -1.70
CA SER A 246 -25.37 3.52 -1.13
C SER A 246 -24.35 2.49 -0.69
N LEU A 247 -24.78 1.32 -0.18
CA LEU A 247 -23.90 0.18 0.09
C LEU A 247 -23.27 -0.36 -1.20
N LEU A 248 -24.06 -0.48 -2.28
CA LEU A 248 -23.57 -0.89 -3.59
C LEU A 248 -22.48 0.06 -4.11
N ILE A 249 -22.69 1.37 -3.99
CA ILE A 249 -21.69 2.37 -4.37
C ILE A 249 -20.39 2.20 -3.57
N VAL A 250 -20.49 1.99 -2.25
CA VAL A 250 -19.32 1.76 -1.41
C VAL A 250 -18.56 0.51 -1.85
N LEU A 251 -19.26 -0.60 -2.11
CA LEU A 251 -18.65 -1.83 -2.60
C LEU A 251 -17.91 -1.61 -3.93
N VAL A 252 -18.61 -1.01 -4.89
CA VAL A 252 -18.07 -0.72 -6.23
C VAL A 252 -16.78 0.13 -6.15
N ARG A 253 -16.77 1.19 -5.33
CA ARG A 253 -15.60 2.03 -5.12
C ARG A 253 -14.44 1.26 -4.50
N ARG A 254 -14.70 0.46 -3.46
CA ARG A 254 -13.66 -0.36 -2.80
C ARG A 254 -13.04 -1.36 -3.76
N ILE A 255 -13.80 -1.98 -4.64
CA ILE A 255 -13.29 -2.90 -5.66
C ILE A 255 -12.35 -2.17 -6.63
N VAL A 256 -12.76 -1.02 -7.17
CA VAL A 256 -11.90 -0.23 -8.08
C VAL A 256 -10.63 0.23 -7.38
N GLU A 257 -10.74 0.74 -6.16
CA GLU A 257 -9.58 1.16 -5.37
C GLU A 257 -8.61 0.00 -5.12
N ASN A 258 -9.12 -1.17 -4.81
CA ASN A 258 -8.33 -2.38 -4.59
C ASN A 258 -7.57 -2.79 -5.85
N ILE A 259 -8.22 -2.76 -7.01
CA ILE A 259 -7.60 -3.07 -8.31
C ILE A 259 -6.55 -2.01 -8.65
N TYR A 260 -6.91 -0.73 -8.58
CA TYR A 260 -6.02 0.37 -8.95
C TYR A 260 -4.83 0.56 -7.98
N SER A 261 -4.95 0.18 -6.73
CA SER A 261 -3.80 0.15 -5.80
C SER A 261 -2.66 -0.73 -6.32
N THR A 262 -2.99 -1.78 -7.08
CA THR A 262 -2.02 -2.66 -7.74
C THR A 262 -1.46 -2.06 -9.03
N VAL A 263 -2.24 -1.23 -9.74
CA VAL A 263 -1.87 -0.60 -11.01
C VAL A 263 -1.02 0.66 -10.79
N LEU A 264 -1.26 1.37 -9.69
CA LEU A 264 -0.47 2.52 -9.29
C LEU A 264 0.84 2.05 -8.66
N ASP A 265 1.84 1.78 -9.49
CA ASP A 265 3.19 1.45 -9.02
C ASP A 265 3.92 2.70 -8.49
N TYR A 266 3.50 3.15 -7.29
CA TYR A 266 4.12 4.29 -6.62
C TYR A 266 5.56 4.01 -6.17
N LYS A 267 5.95 2.74 -6.01
CA LYS A 267 7.31 2.34 -5.64
C LYS A 267 8.29 2.82 -6.69
N THR A 268 8.04 2.50 -7.96
CA THR A 268 8.86 2.97 -9.07
C THR A 268 8.93 4.50 -9.11
N LEU A 269 7.82 5.21 -8.82
CA LEU A 269 7.83 6.66 -8.75
C LEU A 269 8.80 7.18 -7.67
N ILE A 270 8.75 6.63 -6.48
CA ILE A 270 9.58 7.11 -5.37
C ILE A 270 11.03 6.72 -5.61
N ASP A 271 11.30 5.47 -6.00
CA ASP A 271 12.65 4.98 -6.24
C ASP A 271 13.34 5.74 -7.37
N SER A 272 12.63 6.04 -8.45
CA SER A 272 13.17 6.81 -9.58
C SER A 272 13.38 8.29 -9.27
N ASN A 273 12.77 8.83 -8.21
CA ASN A 273 12.87 10.24 -7.84
C ASN A 273 13.71 10.50 -6.59
N TRP A 274 14.05 9.49 -5.80
CA TRP A 274 14.81 9.66 -4.56
C TRP A 274 16.16 10.36 -4.78
N HIS A 275 16.87 10.06 -5.86
CA HIS A 275 18.17 10.67 -6.17
C HIS A 275 18.11 12.18 -6.39
N TYR A 276 16.93 12.74 -6.72
CA TYR A 276 16.77 14.19 -6.87
C TYR A 276 16.87 14.95 -5.56
N LEU A 277 16.84 14.27 -4.42
CA LEU A 277 17.17 14.88 -3.13
C LEU A 277 18.61 15.38 -3.08
N TYR A 278 19.51 14.80 -3.88
CA TYR A 278 20.94 15.12 -3.88
C TYR A 278 21.36 16.16 -4.94
N CYS A 279 20.46 16.57 -5.81
CA CYS A 279 20.78 17.51 -6.89
C CYS A 279 19.72 18.62 -7.08
N PRO A 280 19.37 19.37 -6.00
CA PRO A 280 18.37 20.44 -6.09
C PRO A 280 18.78 21.57 -7.03
N LYS A 281 20.09 21.79 -7.23
CA LYS A 281 20.60 22.84 -8.10
C LYS A 281 20.21 22.64 -9.56
N GLU A 282 20.33 21.42 -10.04
CA GLU A 282 20.03 21.03 -11.42
C GLU A 282 18.54 20.69 -11.61
N GLU A 283 17.92 20.07 -10.61
CA GLU A 283 16.59 19.44 -10.72
C GLU A 283 15.62 19.93 -9.64
N TRP A 284 15.55 21.23 -9.45
CA TRP A 284 14.75 21.88 -8.40
C TRP A 284 13.29 21.39 -8.33
N ALA A 285 12.62 21.30 -9.49
CA ALA A 285 11.22 20.89 -9.52
C ALA A 285 11.02 19.43 -9.03
N LYS A 286 11.96 18.55 -9.33
CA LYS A 286 11.94 17.14 -8.88
C LYS A 286 12.32 17.02 -7.41
N PHE A 287 13.32 17.80 -6.97
CA PHE A 287 13.66 17.95 -5.55
C PHE A 287 12.46 18.38 -4.71
N CYS A 288 11.74 19.43 -5.15
CA CYS A 288 10.51 19.85 -4.48
C CYS A 288 9.45 18.74 -4.45
N LYS A 289 9.24 18.04 -5.57
CA LYS A 289 8.23 16.97 -5.66
C LYS A 289 8.48 15.86 -4.65
N ILE A 290 9.72 15.35 -4.59
CA ILE A 290 10.05 14.25 -3.66
C ILE A 290 10.04 14.73 -2.20
N SER A 291 10.55 15.93 -1.91
CA SER A 291 10.52 16.51 -0.57
C SER A 291 9.08 16.67 -0.06
N ILE A 292 8.20 17.29 -0.86
CA ILE A 292 6.79 17.49 -0.51
C ILE A 292 6.09 16.13 -0.36
N PHE A 293 6.40 15.16 -1.20
CA PHE A 293 5.83 13.82 -1.08
C PHE A 293 6.18 13.18 0.26
N LEU A 294 7.43 13.18 0.68
CA LEU A 294 7.85 12.60 1.96
C LEU A 294 7.18 13.29 3.16
N HIS A 295 7.04 14.62 3.12
CA HIS A 295 6.27 15.36 4.13
C HIS A 295 4.77 15.02 4.10
N THR A 296 4.21 14.76 2.91
CA THR A 296 2.82 14.31 2.76
C THR A 296 2.61 12.93 3.38
N VAL A 297 3.56 12.01 3.17
CA VAL A 297 3.54 10.68 3.79
C VAL A 297 3.56 10.80 5.31
N LYS A 298 4.49 11.60 5.87
CA LYS A 298 4.56 11.86 7.31
C LYS A 298 3.23 12.35 7.86
N LYS A 299 2.67 13.42 7.27
CA LYS A 299 1.40 14.01 7.70
C LYS A 299 0.23 13.01 7.63
N TYR A 300 0.20 12.19 6.58
CA TYR A 300 -0.80 11.13 6.42
C TYR A 300 -0.71 10.10 7.56
N ILE A 301 0.50 9.61 7.88
CA ILE A 301 0.72 8.64 8.95
C ILE A 301 0.28 9.23 10.30
N GLU A 302 0.70 10.45 10.62
CA GLU A 302 0.32 11.13 11.86
C GLU A 302 -1.19 11.31 11.98
N LYS A 303 -1.85 11.65 10.87
CA LYS A 303 -3.32 11.74 10.82
C LYS A 303 -3.97 10.38 11.04
N GLN A 304 -3.47 9.29 10.43
CA GLN A 304 -4.00 7.94 10.63
C GLN A 304 -3.93 7.52 12.11
N ILE A 305 -2.86 7.87 12.81
CA ILE A 305 -2.76 7.62 14.25
C ILE A 305 -3.81 8.44 15.01
N CYS A 306 -3.89 9.75 14.73
CA CYS A 306 -4.83 10.65 15.39
C CYS A 306 -6.29 10.19 15.23
N ASP A 307 -6.66 9.75 14.02
CA ASP A 307 -8.04 9.41 13.66
C ASP A 307 -8.44 7.98 14.09
N ASN A 308 -7.50 7.03 14.12
CA ASN A 308 -7.81 5.60 14.25
C ASN A 308 -7.26 4.95 15.51
N TYR A 309 -6.23 5.51 16.14
CA TYR A 309 -5.65 4.92 17.34
C TYR A 309 -6.64 4.83 18.49
N LYS A 310 -6.75 3.66 19.06
CA LYS A 310 -7.64 3.34 20.20
C LYS A 310 -6.80 3.13 21.47
N PRO A 311 -6.61 4.14 22.31
CA PRO A 311 -5.69 4.08 23.45
C PRO A 311 -6.08 3.04 24.50
N ASN A 312 -7.35 2.66 24.57
CA ASN A 312 -7.85 1.63 25.50
C ASN A 312 -7.64 0.19 24.98
N ASN A 313 -7.25 0.03 23.73
CA ASN A 313 -7.01 -1.29 23.16
C ASN A 313 -5.67 -1.83 23.68
N GLN A 314 -5.63 -3.12 23.96
CA GLN A 314 -4.42 -3.86 24.28
C GLN A 314 -3.91 -4.59 23.03
N GLY A 315 -2.60 -4.61 22.84
CA GLY A 315 -1.97 -5.23 21.69
C GLY A 315 -0.60 -5.80 22.01
N TYR A 316 0.13 -6.20 20.99
CA TYR A 316 1.43 -6.84 21.11
C TYR A 316 2.46 -6.02 21.91
N TYR A 317 2.45 -4.70 21.79
CA TYR A 317 3.37 -3.82 22.53
C TYR A 317 3.11 -3.85 24.02
N ASN A 318 1.83 -3.85 24.44
CA ASN A 318 1.44 -3.99 25.83
C ASN A 318 1.83 -5.36 26.39
N ASP A 319 1.67 -6.43 25.58
CA ASP A 319 2.03 -7.79 26.00
C ASP A 319 3.54 -7.88 26.28
N VAL A 320 4.38 -7.29 25.43
CA VAL A 320 5.84 -7.22 25.65
C VAL A 320 6.18 -6.40 26.89
N LEU A 321 5.55 -5.24 27.07
CA LEU A 321 5.74 -4.42 28.26
C LEU A 321 5.39 -5.17 29.55
N ASN A 322 4.25 -5.87 29.57
CA ASN A 322 3.78 -6.65 30.70
C ASN A 322 4.70 -7.86 31.01
N ALA A 323 5.33 -8.41 30.00
CA ALA A 323 6.27 -9.53 30.14
C ALA A 323 7.71 -9.10 30.54
N LYS A 324 8.01 -7.80 30.58
CA LYS A 324 9.37 -7.26 30.82
C LYS A 324 10.04 -7.80 32.09
N SER A 325 9.26 -8.17 33.12
CA SER A 325 9.79 -8.76 34.36
C SER A 325 10.14 -10.26 34.24
N LYS A 326 9.64 -10.94 33.17
CA LYS A 326 9.81 -12.39 32.98
C LYS A 326 10.86 -12.73 31.91
N ILE A 327 11.22 -11.77 31.07
CA ILE A 327 12.14 -11.96 29.93
C ILE A 327 13.21 -10.87 29.91
N ASP A 328 14.35 -11.19 29.32
CA ASP A 328 15.42 -10.23 29.07
C ASP A 328 15.29 -9.73 27.60
N ILE A 329 14.80 -8.49 27.44
CA ILE A 329 14.57 -7.87 26.15
C ILE A 329 15.89 -7.24 25.69
N ILE A 330 16.50 -7.82 24.67
CA ILE A 330 17.80 -7.38 24.14
C ILE A 330 17.63 -6.23 23.15
N SER A 331 16.64 -6.33 22.25
CA SER A 331 16.41 -5.29 21.22
C SER A 331 14.98 -5.32 20.72
N ILE A 332 14.45 -4.12 20.43
CA ILE A 332 13.18 -3.95 19.73
C ILE A 332 13.45 -3.20 18.44
N ALA A 333 13.00 -3.75 17.33
CA ALA A 333 13.02 -3.09 16.03
C ALA A 333 11.64 -3.09 15.39
N THR A 334 11.39 -2.09 14.55
CA THR A 334 10.13 -1.99 13.81
C THR A 334 10.36 -1.53 12.38
N THR A 335 9.48 -1.95 11.49
CA THR A 335 9.36 -1.43 10.12
C THR A 335 8.28 -0.36 10.02
N ASN A 336 7.52 -0.12 11.08
CA ASN A 336 6.49 0.89 11.14
C ASN A 336 7.11 2.29 11.24
N TYR A 337 6.45 3.26 10.61
CA TYR A 337 6.95 4.63 10.55
C TYR A 337 6.49 5.51 11.72
N ASN A 338 5.46 5.08 12.45
CA ASN A 338 4.95 5.81 13.60
C ASN A 338 5.75 5.50 14.86
N THR A 339 5.54 6.30 15.91
CA THR A 339 6.21 6.17 17.21
C THR A 339 5.35 5.49 18.26
N LEU A 340 4.25 4.84 17.88
CA LEU A 340 3.31 4.23 18.84
C LEU A 340 3.98 3.19 19.75
N ILE A 341 4.90 2.41 19.18
CA ILE A 341 5.65 1.42 19.95
C ILE A 341 6.56 2.07 21.00
N ASP A 342 7.19 3.19 20.66
CA ASP A 342 8.05 3.97 21.57
C ASP A 342 7.20 4.50 22.74
N ASP A 343 6.04 5.09 22.42
CA ASP A 343 5.13 5.70 23.39
C ASP A 343 4.52 4.66 24.36
N ILE A 344 4.21 3.44 23.88
CA ILE A 344 3.64 2.38 24.70
C ILE A 344 4.70 1.69 25.56
N THR A 345 5.87 1.39 24.98
CA THR A 345 6.87 0.55 25.67
C THR A 345 7.83 1.35 26.54
N ASP A 346 7.98 2.63 26.30
CA ASP A 346 9.02 3.50 26.91
C ASP A 346 10.42 2.85 26.86
N MET A 347 10.72 2.24 25.69
CA MET A 347 11.98 1.53 25.41
C MET A 347 12.62 2.08 24.15
N THR A 348 13.93 1.89 24.00
CA THR A 348 14.64 2.24 22.77
C THR A 348 14.20 1.32 21.63
N VAL A 349 13.62 1.89 20.58
CA VAL A 349 13.14 1.17 19.39
C VAL A 349 13.98 1.54 18.18
N HIS A 350 14.38 0.53 17.40
CA HIS A 350 15.10 0.72 16.15
C HIS A 350 14.14 0.76 14.96
N HIS A 351 13.85 1.95 14.44
CA HIS A 351 13.03 2.14 13.24
C HIS A 351 13.86 1.83 11.99
N LEU A 352 13.68 0.64 11.41
CA LEU A 352 14.50 0.14 10.29
C LEU A 352 14.12 0.77 8.94
N ASN A 353 12.89 1.24 8.80
CA ASN A 353 12.41 1.93 7.60
C ASN A 353 12.33 3.46 7.80
N GLY A 354 12.93 3.99 8.87
CA GLY A 354 12.77 5.37 9.28
C GLY A 354 11.52 5.59 10.12
N ALA A 355 11.27 6.85 10.51
CA ALA A 355 10.12 7.22 11.34
C ALA A 355 9.67 8.65 11.09
N THR A 356 8.42 8.96 11.48
CA THR A 356 7.81 10.29 11.28
C THR A 356 8.49 11.38 12.08
N ASN A 357 9.17 11.06 13.18
CA ASN A 357 9.91 11.99 14.02
C ASN A 357 11.40 12.11 13.66
N ILE A 358 11.91 11.30 12.73
CA ILE A 358 13.31 11.31 12.30
C ILE A 358 13.40 12.01 10.94
N TYR A 359 14.41 12.89 10.81
CA TYR A 359 14.67 13.65 9.59
C TYR A 359 15.99 13.25 8.95
N TYR A 360 16.08 13.47 7.66
CA TYR A 360 17.24 13.27 6.82
C TYR A 360 17.66 14.60 6.18
N ASP A 361 18.95 14.92 6.31
CA ASP A 361 19.59 16.02 5.63
C ASP A 361 20.32 15.50 4.38
N PRO A 362 19.79 15.76 3.17
CA PRO A 362 20.42 15.26 1.95
C PRO A 362 21.78 15.91 1.64
N TYR A 363 22.01 17.14 2.12
CA TYR A 363 23.27 17.87 1.91
C TYR A 363 24.41 17.26 2.73
N LEU A 364 24.17 17.01 4.00
CA LEU A 364 25.18 16.47 4.92
C LEU A 364 25.17 14.94 4.97
N ASN A 365 24.19 14.29 4.35
CA ASN A 365 23.94 12.84 4.43
C ASN A 365 23.85 12.34 5.88
N ARG A 366 23.07 13.05 6.72
CA ARG A 366 22.90 12.75 8.15
C ARG A 366 21.43 12.59 8.52
N ILE A 367 21.18 11.81 9.56
CA ILE A 367 19.85 11.65 10.15
C ILE A 367 19.82 12.14 11.59
N GLY A 368 18.65 12.58 12.06
CA GLY A 368 18.48 13.04 13.45
C GLY A 368 17.18 13.81 13.63
N ASP A 369 17.07 14.41 14.81
CA ASP A 369 15.98 15.33 15.12
C ASP A 369 16.13 16.64 14.33
N LYS A 370 14.99 17.22 13.94
CA LYS A 370 14.95 18.44 13.11
C LYS A 370 15.71 19.61 13.73
N GLU A 371 15.57 19.80 15.05
CA GLU A 371 16.23 20.87 15.80
C GLU A 371 17.74 20.67 15.81
N VAL A 372 18.20 19.44 16.01
CA VAL A 372 19.62 19.08 16.05
C VAL A 372 20.27 19.27 14.68
N LEU A 373 19.64 18.78 13.62
CA LEU A 373 20.15 18.91 12.25
C LEU A 373 20.25 20.39 11.81
N ASN A 374 19.26 21.20 12.19
CA ASN A 374 19.18 22.62 11.86
C ASN A 374 19.77 23.56 12.93
N SER A 375 20.57 23.07 13.88
CA SER A 375 21.08 23.85 14.99
C SER A 375 22.14 24.89 14.59
N LYS A 376 22.94 24.58 13.58
CA LYS A 376 24.04 25.44 13.09
C LYS A 376 23.67 26.25 11.86
N GLU A 377 23.08 25.56 10.88
CA GLU A 377 22.70 26.09 9.59
C GLU A 377 21.36 25.51 9.19
N LYS A 378 20.49 26.26 8.52
CA LYS A 378 19.17 25.79 8.08
C LYS A 378 19.27 25.15 6.72
N HIS A 379 18.95 23.87 6.66
CA HIS A 379 18.85 23.09 5.41
C HIS A 379 17.41 22.65 5.17
N PHE A 380 17.10 22.27 3.93
CA PHE A 380 15.90 21.49 3.64
C PHE A 380 16.08 20.08 4.19
N LEU A 381 15.24 19.73 5.13
CA LEU A 381 15.19 18.41 5.72
C LEU A 381 13.97 17.67 5.20
N VAL A 382 14.09 16.37 5.01
CA VAL A 382 12.96 15.51 4.67
C VAL A 382 12.72 14.48 5.75
N PRO A 383 11.48 14.06 6.02
CA PRO A 383 11.23 12.92 6.89
C PRO A 383 11.97 11.68 6.40
N LEU A 384 12.64 10.98 7.30
CA LEU A 384 13.31 9.73 6.97
C LEU A 384 12.27 8.60 6.90
N ILE A 385 11.66 8.46 5.74
CA ILE A 385 10.65 7.45 5.47
C ILE A 385 11.07 6.69 4.21
N PHE A 386 11.54 5.46 4.40
CA PHE A 386 11.85 4.57 3.29
C PHE A 386 10.57 3.89 2.81
N THR A 387 9.95 4.45 1.81
CA THR A 387 8.83 3.81 1.13
C THR A 387 9.26 2.49 0.52
N GLN A 388 8.31 1.61 0.29
CA GLN A 388 8.54 0.23 -0.13
C GLN A 388 9.32 0.14 -1.45
N SER A 389 10.63 0.03 -1.38
CA SER A 389 11.50 -0.28 -2.50
C SER A 389 12.29 -1.54 -2.21
N GLY A 390 12.53 -2.36 -3.23
CA GLY A 390 13.26 -3.63 -3.08
C GLY A 390 14.72 -3.47 -2.66
N THR A 391 15.27 -2.26 -2.83
CA THR A 391 16.62 -1.91 -2.40
C THR A 391 16.58 -0.57 -1.70
N LYS A 392 16.61 -0.57 -0.37
CA LYS A 392 16.67 0.68 0.39
C LYS A 392 18.11 1.19 0.39
N PRO A 393 18.37 2.40 -0.12
CA PRO A 393 19.71 2.94 -0.06
C PRO A 393 20.13 3.15 1.40
N MET A 394 21.31 2.70 1.75
CA MET A 394 21.95 3.13 2.99
C MET A 394 22.31 4.59 2.83
N THR A 395 21.42 5.46 3.29
CA THR A 395 21.52 6.91 3.05
C THR A 395 22.61 7.56 3.89
N SER A 396 22.94 7.01 5.05
CA SER A 396 23.93 7.57 5.96
C SER A 396 24.65 6.50 6.76
N ILE A 397 25.79 6.89 7.34
CA ILE A 397 26.50 6.03 8.29
C ILE A 397 25.63 5.72 9.52
N ASP A 398 24.77 6.65 9.93
CA ASP A 398 23.88 6.47 11.06
C ASP A 398 22.87 5.33 10.82
N MET A 399 22.30 5.22 9.59
CA MET A 399 21.43 4.09 9.24
C MET A 399 22.20 2.78 9.15
N SER A 400 23.40 2.81 8.58
CA SER A 400 24.26 1.63 8.52
C SER A 400 24.56 1.07 9.91
N LEU A 401 24.93 1.97 10.84
CA LEU A 401 25.16 1.61 12.24
C LEU A 401 23.91 1.03 12.91
N LYS A 402 22.72 1.58 12.61
CA LYS A 402 21.45 1.08 13.15
C LYS A 402 21.23 -0.39 12.72
N TYR A 403 21.41 -0.71 11.44
CA TYR A 403 21.29 -2.10 10.95
C TYR A 403 22.32 -3.03 11.58
N VAL A 404 23.58 -2.60 11.71
CA VAL A 404 24.65 -3.38 12.35
C VAL A 404 24.34 -3.60 13.83
N ASN A 405 23.86 -2.58 14.55
CA ASN A 405 23.50 -2.72 15.96
C ASN A 405 22.34 -3.70 16.16
N VAL A 406 21.28 -3.62 15.33
CA VAL A 406 20.17 -4.58 15.37
C VAL A 406 20.66 -5.99 15.07
N TYR A 407 21.45 -6.19 14.04
CA TYR A 407 22.03 -7.50 13.72
C TYR A 407 22.83 -8.08 14.90
N ASN A 408 23.72 -7.28 15.51
CA ASN A 408 24.52 -7.71 16.64
C ASN A 408 23.66 -8.04 17.86
N SER A 409 22.69 -7.21 18.20
CA SER A 409 21.74 -7.46 19.29
C SER A 409 20.92 -8.74 19.07
N TYR A 410 20.49 -8.98 17.83
CA TYR A 410 19.76 -10.20 17.48
C TYR A 410 20.63 -11.45 17.61
N LYS A 411 21.94 -11.34 17.38
CA LYS A 411 22.90 -12.45 17.64
C LYS A 411 23.02 -12.81 19.12
N GLU A 412 22.81 -11.85 20.03
CA GLU A 412 22.89 -12.08 21.47
C GLU A 412 21.60 -12.73 22.03
N SER A 413 20.52 -12.71 21.27
CA SER A 413 19.23 -13.25 21.69
C SER A 413 19.14 -14.76 21.55
N ASP A 414 18.36 -15.41 22.42
CA ASP A 414 18.02 -16.84 22.29
C ASP A 414 17.06 -17.03 21.11
N TYR A 415 16.07 -16.14 21.00
CA TYR A 415 15.10 -16.12 19.89
C TYR A 415 14.88 -14.70 19.39
N ILE A 416 14.57 -14.60 18.08
CA ILE A 416 14.09 -13.38 17.43
C ILE A 416 12.62 -13.58 17.12
N VAL A 417 11.77 -12.80 17.75
CA VAL A 417 10.31 -12.89 17.61
C VAL A 417 9.82 -11.86 16.59
N ILE A 418 9.15 -12.32 15.55
CA ILE A 418 8.71 -11.51 14.41
C ILE A 418 7.19 -11.48 14.38
N ILE A 419 6.61 -10.26 14.43
CA ILE A 419 5.17 -10.04 14.60
C ILE A 419 4.66 -9.07 13.53
N GLY A 420 3.67 -9.50 12.74
CA GLY A 420 3.01 -8.63 11.77
C GLY A 420 3.91 -8.15 10.61
N PHE A 421 5.03 -8.84 10.35
CA PHE A 421 5.96 -8.54 9.27
C PHE A 421 5.79 -9.54 8.12
N GLY A 422 5.54 -9.05 6.89
CA GLY A 422 5.10 -9.87 5.76
C GLY A 422 6.21 -10.56 4.97
N PHE A 423 7.48 -10.33 5.27
CA PHE A 423 8.64 -10.84 4.51
C PHE A 423 8.59 -10.51 3.02
N ASN A 424 8.09 -9.32 2.67
CA ASN A 424 7.99 -8.89 1.29
C ASN A 424 9.38 -8.64 0.68
N SER A 425 9.49 -8.82 -0.63
CA SER A 425 10.71 -8.52 -1.38
C SER A 425 11.16 -7.05 -1.26
N ASP A 426 10.24 -6.16 -0.94
CA ASP A 426 10.50 -4.75 -0.73
C ASP A 426 11.34 -4.47 0.53
N ASP A 427 11.33 -5.39 1.47
CA ASP A 427 12.11 -5.34 2.71
C ASP A 427 13.35 -6.25 2.66
N GLU A 428 13.93 -6.46 1.47
CA GLU A 428 15.06 -7.38 1.27
C GLU A 428 16.29 -7.05 2.13
N HIS A 429 16.50 -5.79 2.50
CA HIS A 429 17.54 -5.36 3.43
C HIS A 429 17.33 -5.94 4.84
N ILE A 430 16.08 -6.06 5.31
CA ILE A 430 15.70 -6.68 6.59
C ILE A 430 15.68 -8.21 6.43
N ASN A 431 15.07 -8.69 5.35
CA ASN A 431 15.08 -10.11 5.01
C ASN A 431 16.50 -10.67 4.95
N GLY A 432 17.47 -9.89 4.43
CA GLY A 432 18.89 -10.23 4.40
C GLY A 432 19.51 -10.37 5.80
N ILE A 433 19.17 -9.50 6.73
CA ILE A 433 19.59 -9.61 8.14
C ILE A 433 19.04 -10.90 8.75
N ILE A 434 17.75 -11.16 8.62
CA ILE A 434 17.09 -12.36 9.17
C ILE A 434 17.71 -13.62 8.54
N ARG A 435 17.92 -13.64 7.22
CA ARG A 435 18.54 -14.74 6.49
C ARG A 435 19.93 -15.05 7.04
N THR A 436 20.76 -14.04 7.23
CA THR A 436 22.12 -14.20 7.77
C THR A 436 22.09 -14.76 9.18
N LEU A 437 21.21 -14.24 10.03
CA LEU A 437 21.04 -14.74 11.41
C LEU A 437 20.63 -16.22 11.45
N VAL A 438 19.72 -16.65 10.57
CA VAL A 438 19.24 -18.04 10.54
C VAL A 438 20.23 -18.96 9.87
N ASP A 439 20.71 -18.65 8.66
CA ASP A 439 21.53 -19.57 7.86
C ASP A 439 23.00 -19.58 8.29
N VAL A 440 23.56 -18.43 8.70
CA VAL A 440 24.97 -18.30 9.05
C VAL A 440 25.18 -18.40 10.56
N ASP A 441 24.44 -17.59 11.33
CA ASP A 441 24.60 -17.53 12.79
C ASP A 441 23.79 -18.59 13.55
N ASN A 442 23.02 -19.41 12.83
CA ASN A 442 22.23 -20.52 13.37
C ASN A 442 21.21 -20.08 14.43
N LYS A 443 20.64 -18.87 14.28
CA LYS A 443 19.63 -18.33 15.19
C LYS A 443 18.26 -18.90 14.88
N LYS A 444 17.46 -19.11 15.93
CA LYS A 444 16.06 -19.52 15.83
C LYS A 444 15.18 -18.27 15.78
N ILE A 445 14.20 -18.27 14.88
CA ILE A 445 13.16 -17.25 14.79
C ILE A 445 11.79 -17.82 15.15
N ILE A 446 10.95 -16.99 15.78
CA ILE A 446 9.56 -17.30 16.09
C ILE A 446 8.70 -16.30 15.35
N VAL A 447 7.84 -16.78 14.46
CA VAL A 447 6.91 -15.94 13.69
C VAL A 447 5.53 -16.07 14.32
N ILE A 448 4.93 -14.93 14.70
CA ILE A 448 3.56 -14.87 15.21
C ILE A 448 2.66 -14.48 14.03
N ASP A 449 1.71 -15.33 13.71
CA ASP A 449 0.81 -15.13 12.58
C ASP A 449 -0.64 -15.53 12.93
N ILE A 450 -1.61 -14.90 12.28
CA ILE A 450 -3.04 -15.23 12.37
C ILE A 450 -3.46 -16.24 11.29
N ASP A 451 -2.68 -16.39 10.23
CA ASP A 451 -2.96 -17.29 9.13
C ASP A 451 -2.52 -18.72 9.47
N LYS A 452 -3.50 -19.61 9.67
CA LYS A 452 -3.30 -21.04 9.95
C LYS A 452 -2.62 -21.80 8.81
N THR A 453 -2.51 -21.22 7.63
CA THR A 453 -1.87 -21.86 6.46
C THR A 453 -0.39 -21.57 6.32
N VAL A 454 0.15 -20.67 7.16
CA VAL A 454 1.58 -20.34 7.19
C VAL A 454 2.35 -21.53 7.73
N THR A 455 3.47 -21.85 7.08
CA THR A 455 4.37 -22.95 7.46
C THR A 455 5.82 -22.46 7.48
N PRO A 456 6.73 -23.10 8.27
CA PRO A 456 8.16 -22.76 8.26
C PRO A 456 8.75 -22.77 6.85
N LYS A 457 8.33 -23.73 6.02
CA LYS A 457 8.77 -23.82 4.62
C LYS A 457 8.36 -22.63 3.79
N LYS A 458 7.11 -22.14 3.90
CA LYS A 458 6.64 -20.94 3.19
C LYS A 458 7.41 -19.67 3.60
N ILE A 459 7.73 -19.54 4.89
CA ILE A 459 8.57 -18.43 5.38
C ILE A 459 10.00 -18.57 4.86
N ALA A 460 10.57 -19.76 4.90
CA ALA A 460 11.91 -20.04 4.38
C ALA A 460 12.02 -19.71 2.89
N GLU A 461 11.01 -20.04 2.08
CA GLU A 461 10.94 -19.69 0.66
C GLU A 461 10.94 -18.16 0.44
N LYS A 462 10.13 -17.42 1.20
CA LYS A 462 10.12 -15.95 1.14
C LYS A 462 11.47 -15.34 1.53
N LEU A 463 12.07 -15.83 2.57
CA LEU A 463 13.37 -15.38 3.10
C LEU A 463 14.56 -15.95 2.33
N LYS A 464 14.35 -16.93 1.44
CA LYS A 464 15.43 -17.67 0.75
C LYS A 464 16.39 -18.32 1.76
N ILE A 465 15.83 -18.89 2.83
CA ILE A 465 16.56 -19.58 3.92
C ILE A 465 16.62 -21.08 3.62
N THR A 466 17.74 -21.71 3.95
CA THR A 466 17.95 -23.16 3.80
C THR A 466 17.61 -23.94 5.09
N LYS A 467 17.82 -23.32 6.25
CA LYS A 467 17.61 -23.93 7.57
C LYS A 467 16.19 -23.64 8.09
N TYR A 468 15.17 -24.21 7.44
CA TYR A 468 13.77 -23.99 7.85
C TYR A 468 13.44 -24.56 9.24
N ASP A 469 14.22 -25.51 9.78
CA ASP A 469 14.06 -26.06 11.14
C ASP A 469 14.34 -25.02 12.24
N ASN A 470 15.01 -23.92 11.90
CA ASN A 470 15.22 -22.77 12.79
C ASN A 470 14.05 -21.78 12.79
N ILE A 471 12.95 -22.08 12.07
CA ILE A 471 11.76 -21.24 11.98
C ILE A 471 10.61 -21.89 12.73
N ASN A 472 10.18 -21.27 13.81
CA ASN A 472 9.00 -21.69 14.57
C ASN A 472 7.84 -20.76 14.28
N ILE A 473 6.62 -21.28 14.24
CA ILE A 473 5.39 -20.48 14.01
C ILE A 473 4.45 -20.70 15.18
N ILE A 474 3.96 -19.59 15.73
CA ILE A 474 2.87 -19.59 16.69
C ILE A 474 1.66 -18.95 16.01
N VAL A 475 0.65 -19.76 15.74
CA VAL A 475 -0.62 -19.28 15.17
C VAL A 475 -1.49 -18.77 16.31
N VAL A 476 -1.96 -17.55 16.18
CA VAL A 476 -2.80 -16.88 17.20
C VAL A 476 -4.17 -16.49 16.64
N ASP A 477 -5.12 -16.30 17.54
CA ASP A 477 -6.40 -15.68 17.22
C ASP A 477 -6.33 -14.14 17.19
N GLU A 478 -7.46 -13.48 16.95
CA GLU A 478 -7.58 -12.01 16.95
C GLU A 478 -7.25 -11.38 18.32
N ASN A 479 -7.35 -12.14 19.40
CA ASN A 479 -7.00 -11.72 20.75
C ASN A 479 -5.57 -12.09 21.15
N ARG A 480 -4.78 -12.58 20.20
CA ARG A 480 -3.37 -12.98 20.35
C ARG A 480 -3.16 -14.24 21.20
N TYR A 481 -4.17 -15.10 21.32
CA TYR A 481 -4.07 -16.37 22.03
C TYR A 481 -3.74 -17.52 21.07
N SER A 482 -2.89 -18.43 21.56
CA SER A 482 -2.60 -19.72 20.93
C SER A 482 -2.93 -20.81 21.94
N ASN A 483 -3.90 -21.70 21.61
CA ASN A 483 -4.33 -22.78 22.51
C ASN A 483 -4.66 -22.27 23.94
N ASP A 484 -5.49 -21.24 24.05
CA ASP A 484 -5.92 -20.60 25.30
C ASP A 484 -4.79 -19.92 26.13
N GLU A 485 -3.61 -19.77 25.57
CA GLU A 485 -2.49 -19.09 26.21
C GLU A 485 -2.06 -17.87 25.39
N LEU A 486 -1.70 -16.77 26.06
CA LEU A 486 -1.21 -15.59 25.35
C LEU A 486 0.10 -15.92 24.63
N TRP A 487 0.26 -15.44 23.39
CA TRP A 487 1.41 -15.75 22.54
C TRP A 487 2.78 -15.62 23.24
N ILE A 488 2.95 -14.59 24.07
CA ILE A 488 4.21 -14.34 24.77
C ILE A 488 4.43 -15.34 25.93
N ASP A 489 3.35 -15.73 26.63
CA ASP A 489 3.44 -16.77 27.68
C ASP A 489 3.73 -18.15 27.04
N THR A 490 3.21 -18.43 25.85
CA THR A 490 3.58 -19.64 25.08
C THR A 490 5.09 -19.71 24.83
N ILE A 491 5.73 -18.59 24.50
CA ILE A 491 7.20 -18.51 24.34
C ILE A 491 7.90 -18.70 25.68
N ILE A 492 7.46 -18.00 26.74
CA ILE A 492 8.07 -18.04 28.07
C ILE A 492 8.04 -19.46 28.67
N ASN A 493 6.93 -20.16 28.47
CA ASN A 493 6.72 -21.50 29.00
C ASN A 493 7.38 -22.61 28.16
N ASN A 494 8.23 -22.25 27.17
CA ASN A 494 8.90 -23.18 26.24
C ASN A 494 7.94 -24.16 25.55
N LYS A 495 6.69 -23.74 25.31
CA LYS A 495 5.71 -24.53 24.55
C LYS A 495 5.88 -24.37 23.03
N VAL A 496 6.91 -23.69 22.59
CA VAL A 496 7.32 -23.64 21.19
C VAL A 496 7.88 -25.02 20.88
N GLN A 497 7.15 -25.81 20.10
CA GLN A 497 7.58 -27.17 19.73
C GLN A 497 8.91 -27.09 18.99
N ASP A 498 9.89 -27.87 19.47
CA ASP A 498 11.18 -28.08 18.80
C ASP A 498 11.01 -28.72 17.43
#